data_b52b8e31dd30ed83cde690fd8366dff1
#
_entry.id   b52b8e31dd30ed83cde690fd8366dff1
#
_cell.length_a   1.000
_cell.length_b   1.000
_cell.length_c   1.000
_cell.angle_alpha   90.00
_cell.angle_beta   90.00
_cell.angle_gamma   90.00
#
_symmetry.space_group_name_H-M   'P 1'
#
loop_
_entity.id
_entity.type
_entity.pdbx_description
1 polymer ?
#
loop_
_entity_poly.entity_id
_entity_poly.type
_entity_poly.pdbx_seq_one_letter_code
_entity_poly.pdbx_strand_id
1 'polypeptide(L)'
;DLQEFPASSTHRNAVLMGNYYYMIAGLPDIDLSDTQPGITFKELREQCEEQLSPGDAKLVGNYFFLRQDCTNLVRLLKDPDAQIDLWGNYSLEQLRDLITSATELNFNVHRYPAFMSIFAREYSYNKGTKGFFPEDEILYQFYNYSIETCPNKFIREWNQLNLNIANILTAMLARKQGWSVADFIKGDGEIQEMIRENKTKDFDLTLEFDYVKNLMKIVDEEDPVKKEKMIDAFKD
;
A
#
# COMPACT_ATOMS: atom_id res chain seq x y z
N ASP A 1 -55.87 -2.69 -12.14
CA ASP A 1 -54.49 -3.04 -12.51
C ASP A 1 -53.66 -1.79 -12.59
N LEU A 2 -53.02 -1.44 -11.47
CA LEU A 2 -52.01 -0.39 -11.42
C LEU A 2 -50.66 -1.07 -11.60
N GLN A 3 -50.05 -0.88 -12.77
CA GLN A 3 -48.66 -1.28 -13.05
C GLN A 3 -47.70 -0.40 -12.25
N GLU A 4 -47.02 -1.00 -11.28
CA GLU A 4 -45.87 -0.39 -10.63
C GLU A 4 -44.69 -0.27 -11.63
N PHE A 5 -44.29 0.97 -11.93
CA PHE A 5 -43.06 1.23 -12.68
C PHE A 5 -41.85 0.97 -11.76
N PRO A 6 -40.83 0.26 -12.19
CA PRO A 6 -39.62 0.08 -11.39
C PRO A 6 -38.91 1.43 -11.24
N ALA A 7 -38.63 1.81 -10.00
CA ALA A 7 -37.85 2.99 -9.66
C ALA A 7 -36.51 2.97 -10.40
N SER A 8 -36.24 3.98 -11.21
CA SER A 8 -35.09 4.07 -12.10
C SER A 8 -33.77 4.01 -11.32
N SER A 9 -32.80 3.32 -11.90
CA SER A 9 -31.42 3.19 -11.39
C SER A 9 -30.73 4.54 -11.11
N THR A 10 -31.22 5.61 -11.71
CA THR A 10 -30.76 7.00 -11.51
C THR A 10 -31.00 7.52 -10.08
N HIS A 11 -32.08 7.09 -9.42
CA HIS A 11 -32.37 7.53 -8.05
C HIS A 11 -31.43 6.89 -7.01
N ARG A 12 -31.01 5.64 -7.23
CA ARG A 12 -30.03 4.98 -6.35
C ARG A 12 -28.66 5.65 -6.43
N ASN A 13 -28.21 5.99 -7.63
CA ASN A 13 -26.91 6.65 -7.82
C ASN A 13 -26.88 8.07 -7.22
N ALA A 14 -27.98 8.83 -7.29
CA ALA A 14 -28.06 10.16 -6.69
C ALA A 14 -28.02 10.12 -5.15
N VAL A 15 -28.63 9.10 -4.55
CA VAL A 15 -28.61 8.91 -3.08
C VAL A 15 -27.21 8.50 -2.60
N LEU A 16 -26.51 7.63 -3.35
CA LEU A 16 -25.15 7.20 -3.04
C LEU A 16 -24.13 8.35 -3.17
N MET A 17 -24.20 9.15 -4.23
CA MET A 17 -23.35 10.35 -4.38
C MET A 17 -23.59 11.38 -3.26
N GLY A 18 -24.82 11.52 -2.80
CA GLY A 18 -25.16 12.40 -1.66
C GLY A 18 -24.51 11.95 -0.36
N ASN A 19 -24.45 10.65 -0.10
CA ASN A 19 -23.83 10.10 1.11
C ASN A 19 -22.30 10.30 1.12
N TYR A 20 -21.62 10.14 -0.01
CA TYR A 20 -20.16 10.34 -0.10
C TYR A 20 -19.78 11.81 0.04
N TYR A 21 -20.57 12.72 -0.50
CA TYR A 21 -20.33 14.15 -0.30
C TYR A 21 -20.31 14.53 1.18
N TYR A 22 -21.31 14.06 1.95
CA TYR A 22 -21.34 14.33 3.39
C TYR A 22 -20.22 13.64 4.14
N MET A 23 -19.87 12.41 3.78
CA MET A 23 -18.73 11.71 4.34
C MET A 23 -17.43 12.49 4.10
N ILE A 24 -17.17 12.86 2.86
CA ILE A 24 -15.93 13.57 2.48
C ILE A 24 -15.88 14.96 3.13
N ALA A 25 -16.98 15.71 3.11
CA ALA A 25 -17.06 17.03 3.75
C ALA A 25 -16.96 16.99 5.29
N GLY A 26 -17.22 15.83 5.90
CA GLY A 26 -17.11 15.60 7.33
C GLY A 26 -15.73 15.11 7.78
N LEU A 27 -14.83 14.76 6.85
CA LEU A 27 -13.46 14.42 7.21
C LEU A 27 -12.69 15.66 7.67
N PRO A 28 -11.92 15.57 8.76
CA PRO A 28 -11.09 16.67 9.21
C PRO A 28 -9.98 16.96 8.19
N ASP A 29 -9.60 18.23 8.08
CA ASP A 29 -8.39 18.59 7.37
C ASP A 29 -7.18 17.96 8.08
N ILE A 30 -6.24 17.43 7.31
CA ILE A 30 -5.01 16.84 7.82
C ILE A 30 -3.88 17.83 7.61
N ASP A 31 -3.29 18.33 8.70
CA ASP A 31 -2.06 19.13 8.65
C ASP A 31 -0.89 18.28 9.16
N LEU A 32 0.17 18.18 8.34
CA LEU A 32 1.39 17.42 8.69
C LEU A 32 2.13 18.00 9.90
N SER A 33 1.78 19.22 10.33
CA SER A 33 2.27 19.84 11.57
C SER A 33 1.50 19.39 12.82
N ASP A 34 0.31 18.81 12.67
CA ASP A 34 -0.50 18.37 13.78
C ASP A 34 0.15 17.21 14.53
N THR A 35 0.06 17.24 15.84
CA THR A 35 0.60 16.19 16.72
C THR A 35 -0.30 14.96 16.77
N GLN A 36 -1.58 15.12 16.44
CA GLN A 36 -2.55 14.03 16.33
C GLN A 36 -3.50 14.30 15.15
N PRO A 37 -3.76 13.30 14.32
CA PRO A 37 -4.75 13.42 13.25
C PRO A 37 -6.15 13.64 13.85
N GLY A 38 -6.98 14.45 13.19
CA GLY A 38 -8.36 14.71 13.59
C GLY A 38 -9.29 13.48 13.51
N ILE A 39 -8.83 12.39 12.90
CA ILE A 39 -9.52 11.10 12.79
C ILE A 39 -8.50 9.96 12.86
N THR A 40 -8.85 8.88 13.54
CA THR A 40 -8.02 7.67 13.57
C THR A 40 -8.33 6.77 12.36
N PHE A 41 -7.40 5.90 11.98
CA PHE A 41 -7.64 4.90 10.92
C PHE A 41 -8.80 3.96 11.26
N LYS A 42 -9.04 3.68 12.52
CA LYS A 42 -10.17 2.88 12.97
C LYS A 42 -11.49 3.60 12.69
N GLU A 43 -11.59 4.84 13.08
CA GLU A 43 -12.80 5.67 12.85
C GLU A 43 -13.05 5.88 11.36
N LEU A 44 -11.99 6.13 10.57
CA LEU A 44 -12.10 6.25 9.11
C LEU A 44 -12.63 4.94 8.49
N ARG A 45 -12.14 3.80 8.97
CA ARG A 45 -12.62 2.50 8.52
C ARG A 45 -14.09 2.30 8.85
N GLU A 46 -14.50 2.58 10.08
CA GLU A 46 -15.90 2.48 10.52
C GLU A 46 -16.80 3.36 9.63
N GLN A 47 -16.41 4.60 9.35
CA GLN A 47 -17.13 5.47 8.42
C GLN A 47 -17.22 4.90 7.00
N CYS A 48 -16.13 4.32 6.49
CA CYS A 48 -16.13 3.66 5.18
C CYS A 48 -17.11 2.48 5.14
N GLU A 49 -17.12 1.65 6.18
CA GLU A 49 -18.02 0.49 6.28
C GLU A 49 -19.50 0.89 6.39
N GLU A 50 -19.80 1.99 7.09
CA GLU A 50 -21.16 2.49 7.27
C GLU A 50 -21.72 3.25 6.07
N GLN A 51 -20.88 4.00 5.36
CA GLN A 51 -21.35 4.99 4.38
C GLN A 51 -21.07 4.61 2.93
N LEU A 52 -20.08 3.75 2.66
CA LEU A 52 -19.78 3.32 1.31
C LEU A 52 -20.74 2.22 0.82
N SER A 53 -20.92 2.16 -0.50
CA SER A 53 -21.57 1.00 -1.11
C SER A 53 -20.76 -0.27 -0.84
N PRO A 54 -21.38 -1.46 -0.81
CA PRO A 54 -20.63 -2.72 -0.60
C PRO A 54 -19.47 -2.92 -1.60
N GLY A 55 -19.62 -2.41 -2.83
CA GLY A 55 -18.58 -2.46 -3.86
C GLY A 55 -17.41 -1.55 -3.55
N ASP A 56 -17.68 -0.31 -3.14
CA ASP A 56 -16.65 0.67 -2.80
C ASP A 56 -15.98 0.34 -1.47
N ALA A 57 -16.73 -0.12 -0.47
CA ALA A 57 -16.17 -0.60 0.79
C ALA A 57 -15.19 -1.77 0.56
N LYS A 58 -15.55 -2.72 -0.33
CA LYS A 58 -14.65 -3.81 -0.74
C LYS A 58 -13.43 -3.30 -1.49
N LEU A 59 -13.60 -2.28 -2.35
CA LEU A 59 -12.49 -1.66 -3.06
C LEU A 59 -11.50 -1.03 -2.09
N VAL A 60 -11.99 -0.22 -1.14
CA VAL A 60 -11.16 0.42 -0.10
C VAL A 60 -10.50 -0.65 0.77
N GLY A 61 -11.24 -1.67 1.21
CA GLY A 61 -10.69 -2.79 1.97
C GLY A 61 -9.51 -3.44 1.25
N ASN A 62 -9.71 -3.86 0.00
CA ASN A 62 -8.72 -4.63 -0.75
C ASN A 62 -7.47 -3.84 -1.16
N TYR A 63 -7.53 -2.51 -1.25
CA TYR A 63 -6.44 -1.72 -1.85
C TYR A 63 -5.91 -0.60 -0.96
N PHE A 64 -6.50 -0.37 0.22
CA PHE A 64 -5.97 0.52 1.26
C PHE A 64 -5.77 -0.21 2.57
N PHE A 65 -6.81 -0.78 3.16
CA PHE A 65 -6.71 -1.46 4.46
C PHE A 65 -5.88 -2.75 4.39
N LEU A 66 -5.84 -3.44 3.25
CA LEU A 66 -4.98 -4.60 3.05
C LEU A 66 -3.49 -4.32 3.25
N ARG A 67 -3.06 -3.07 3.02
CA ARG A 67 -1.67 -2.66 3.31
C ARG A 67 -1.32 -2.83 4.77
N GLN A 68 -2.26 -2.54 5.68
CA GLN A 68 -2.05 -2.78 7.11
C GLN A 68 -1.97 -4.26 7.45
N ASP A 69 -2.75 -5.09 6.77
CA ASP A 69 -2.65 -6.55 6.94
C ASP A 69 -1.28 -7.08 6.54
N CYS A 70 -0.66 -6.50 5.51
CA CYS A 70 0.72 -6.81 5.14
C CYS A 70 1.70 -6.47 6.27
N THR A 71 1.57 -5.30 6.89
CA THR A 71 2.40 -4.89 8.04
C THR A 71 2.18 -5.82 9.24
N ASN A 72 0.92 -6.13 9.55
CA ASN A 72 0.55 -7.03 10.63
C ASN A 72 1.10 -8.45 10.41
N LEU A 73 1.04 -8.94 9.16
CA LEU A 73 1.58 -10.25 8.80
C LEU A 73 3.09 -10.34 9.05
N VAL A 74 3.86 -9.32 8.64
CA VAL A 74 5.30 -9.28 8.91
C VAL A 74 5.60 -9.24 10.40
N ARG A 75 4.85 -8.45 11.17
CA ARG A 75 5.01 -8.40 12.65
C ARG A 75 4.83 -9.78 13.25
N LEU A 76 3.75 -10.51 12.90
CA LEU A 76 3.47 -11.84 13.42
C LEU A 76 4.47 -12.90 12.95
N LEU A 77 5.01 -12.78 11.74
CA LEU A 77 6.06 -13.68 11.25
C LEU A 77 7.40 -13.45 11.97
N LYS A 78 7.67 -12.23 12.43
CA LYS A 78 8.86 -11.89 13.22
C LYS A 78 8.68 -12.28 14.69
N ASP A 79 7.51 -12.00 15.26
CA ASP A 79 7.14 -12.26 16.63
C ASP A 79 5.68 -12.74 16.69
N PRO A 80 5.43 -14.05 16.96
CA PRO A 80 4.08 -14.61 17.03
C PRO A 80 3.18 -13.99 18.11
N ASP A 81 3.78 -13.33 19.12
CA ASP A 81 3.07 -12.67 20.21
C ASP A 81 2.92 -11.15 19.99
N ALA A 82 3.36 -10.64 18.85
CA ALA A 82 3.24 -9.24 18.49
C ALA A 82 1.78 -8.77 18.48
N GLN A 83 1.57 -7.54 18.95
CA GLN A 83 0.30 -6.87 18.80
C GLN A 83 0.12 -6.37 17.34
N ILE A 84 -1.08 -6.52 16.82
CA ILE A 84 -1.46 -6.05 15.49
C ILE A 84 -2.33 -4.80 15.58
N ASP A 85 -2.28 -4.00 14.53
CA ASP A 85 -3.20 -2.88 14.35
C ASP A 85 -4.54 -3.40 13.81
N LEU A 86 -5.64 -3.01 14.47
CA LEU A 86 -6.98 -3.59 14.20
C LEU A 86 -7.74 -2.94 13.05
N TRP A 87 -7.14 -1.99 12.33
CA TRP A 87 -7.77 -1.33 11.18
C TRP A 87 -7.50 -2.02 9.82
N GLY A 88 -6.72 -3.11 9.82
CA GLY A 88 -6.63 -4.04 8.69
C GLY A 88 -7.92 -4.82 8.45
N ASN A 89 -7.97 -5.63 7.40
CA ASN A 89 -9.14 -6.46 7.05
C ASN A 89 -9.23 -7.73 7.87
N TYR A 90 -8.11 -8.22 8.39
CA TYR A 90 -8.00 -9.52 9.04
C TYR A 90 -7.76 -9.39 10.54
N SER A 91 -8.47 -10.21 11.31
CA SER A 91 -8.23 -10.36 12.75
C SER A 91 -6.91 -11.09 13.02
N LEU A 92 -6.44 -11.01 14.29
CA LEU A 92 -5.27 -11.76 14.73
C LEU A 92 -5.40 -13.26 14.45
N GLU A 93 -6.58 -13.82 14.72
CA GLU A 93 -6.87 -15.24 14.47
C GLU A 93 -6.76 -15.59 12.98
N GLN A 94 -7.33 -14.74 12.12
CA GLN A 94 -7.27 -14.93 10.66
C GLN A 94 -5.84 -14.84 10.11
N LEU A 95 -5.02 -13.90 10.62
CA LEU A 95 -3.62 -13.81 10.19
C LEU A 95 -2.78 -15.00 10.70
N ARG A 96 -3.05 -15.51 11.90
CA ARG A 96 -2.42 -16.75 12.41
C ARG A 96 -2.85 -17.98 11.59
N ASP A 97 -4.12 -18.06 11.21
CA ASP A 97 -4.63 -19.10 10.30
C ASP A 97 -3.93 -19.03 8.92
N LEU A 98 -3.75 -17.83 8.36
CA LEU A 98 -3.00 -17.62 7.13
C LEU A 98 -1.57 -18.16 7.25
N ILE A 99 -0.85 -17.81 8.32
CA ILE A 99 0.53 -18.26 8.54
C ILE A 99 0.61 -19.77 8.67
N THR A 100 -0.31 -20.38 9.42
CA THR A 100 -0.34 -21.82 9.63
C THR A 100 -0.67 -22.55 8.33
N SER A 101 -1.73 -22.12 7.64
CA SER A 101 -2.18 -22.75 6.40
C SER A 101 -1.18 -22.56 5.23
N ALA A 102 -0.40 -21.49 5.23
CA ALA A 102 0.63 -21.26 4.22
C ALA A 102 1.75 -22.32 4.25
N THR A 103 1.97 -22.97 5.41
CA THR A 103 2.99 -24.01 5.58
C THR A 103 2.45 -25.41 5.33
N GLU A 104 1.13 -25.59 5.23
CA GLU A 104 0.49 -26.86 4.96
C GLU A 104 0.41 -27.19 3.47
N LEU A 105 0.44 -28.51 3.12
CA LEU A 105 0.36 -28.97 1.74
C LEU A 105 -1.01 -28.69 1.05
N ASN A 106 -2.06 -28.45 1.85
CA ASN A 106 -3.43 -28.19 1.38
C ASN A 106 -3.81 -26.71 1.52
N PHE A 107 -3.04 -25.88 0.93
CA PHE A 107 -3.18 -24.43 0.92
C PHE A 107 -4.50 -23.95 0.29
N ASN A 108 -5.37 -23.32 1.08
CA ASN A 108 -6.62 -22.73 0.58
C ASN A 108 -6.40 -21.31 0.04
N VAL A 109 -6.06 -21.23 -1.26
CA VAL A 109 -5.71 -19.98 -1.99
C VAL A 109 -6.86 -18.96 -2.04
N HIS A 110 -8.09 -19.36 -1.67
CA HIS A 110 -9.28 -18.53 -1.92
C HIS A 110 -9.69 -17.62 -0.75
N ARG A 111 -9.15 -17.86 0.44
CA ARG A 111 -9.53 -17.10 1.64
C ARG A 111 -8.76 -15.79 1.79
N TYR A 112 -7.53 -15.76 1.33
CA TYR A 112 -6.61 -14.63 1.42
C TYR A 112 -6.06 -14.28 0.04
N PRO A 113 -5.59 -13.04 -0.20
CA PRO A 113 -4.84 -12.73 -1.41
C PRO A 113 -3.64 -13.66 -1.55
N ALA A 114 -3.49 -14.28 -2.72
CA ALA A 114 -2.49 -15.33 -2.95
C ALA A 114 -1.07 -14.89 -2.58
N PHE A 115 -0.72 -13.62 -2.86
CA PHE A 115 0.60 -13.10 -2.55
C PHE A 115 0.94 -13.13 -1.05
N MET A 116 -0.03 -12.86 -0.16
CA MET A 116 0.20 -12.89 1.28
C MET A 116 0.56 -14.28 1.78
N SER A 117 -0.11 -15.27 1.25
CA SER A 117 0.12 -16.66 1.61
C SER A 117 1.43 -17.19 1.03
N ILE A 118 1.76 -16.80 -0.20
CA ILE A 118 3.06 -17.11 -0.83
C ILE A 118 4.17 -16.47 0.01
N PHE A 119 4.04 -15.20 0.37
CA PHE A 119 4.99 -14.49 1.20
C PHE A 119 5.20 -15.16 2.57
N ALA A 120 4.11 -15.51 3.27
CA ALA A 120 4.20 -16.18 4.57
C ALA A 120 4.98 -17.50 4.49
N ARG A 121 4.76 -18.29 3.44
CA ARG A 121 5.52 -19.52 3.19
C ARG A 121 6.99 -19.24 2.91
N GLU A 122 7.28 -18.30 2.03
CA GLU A 122 8.64 -17.97 1.60
C GLU A 122 9.46 -17.29 2.70
N TYR A 123 8.81 -16.57 3.60
CA TYR A 123 9.46 -15.92 4.72
C TYR A 123 10.32 -16.89 5.54
N SER A 124 9.83 -18.10 5.81
CA SER A 124 10.55 -19.11 6.59
C SER A 124 11.88 -19.54 5.95
N TYR A 125 11.97 -19.50 4.61
CA TYR A 125 13.17 -19.86 3.86
C TYR A 125 14.13 -18.67 3.69
N ASN A 126 13.59 -17.45 3.61
CA ASN A 126 14.34 -16.25 3.27
C ASN A 126 14.77 -15.43 4.51
N LYS A 127 14.16 -15.64 5.68
CA LYS A 127 14.54 -14.91 6.89
C LYS A 127 16.01 -15.11 7.23
N GLY A 128 16.71 -13.98 7.45
CA GLY A 128 18.15 -13.98 7.73
C GLY A 128 19.04 -14.04 6.50
N THR A 129 18.49 -14.18 5.30
CA THR A 129 19.24 -14.07 4.05
C THR A 129 19.67 -12.62 3.83
N LYS A 130 20.94 -12.41 3.44
CA LYS A 130 21.46 -11.08 3.15
C LYS A 130 20.64 -10.42 2.03
N GLY A 131 20.14 -9.22 2.26
CA GLY A 131 19.35 -8.45 1.29
C GLY A 131 17.85 -8.77 1.29
N PHE A 132 17.37 -9.69 2.15
CA PHE A 132 15.94 -9.89 2.36
C PHE A 132 15.40 -8.97 3.44
N PHE A 133 14.58 -8.02 3.02
CA PHE A 133 13.86 -7.06 3.87
C PHE A 133 12.37 -7.37 3.76
N PRO A 134 11.78 -8.07 4.75
CA PRO A 134 10.41 -8.59 4.62
C PRO A 134 9.35 -7.49 4.49
N GLU A 135 9.55 -6.32 5.09
CA GLU A 135 8.66 -5.18 4.95
C GLU A 135 8.62 -4.67 3.51
N ASP A 136 9.78 -4.52 2.89
CA ASP A 136 9.90 -4.03 1.52
C ASP A 136 9.37 -5.07 0.53
N GLU A 137 9.64 -6.35 0.79
CA GLU A 137 9.18 -7.44 -0.08
C GLU A 137 7.68 -7.56 -0.12
N ILE A 138 7.00 -7.59 1.04
CA ILE A 138 5.55 -7.71 1.08
C ILE A 138 4.87 -6.45 0.54
N LEU A 139 5.45 -5.28 0.76
CA LEU A 139 4.93 -4.02 0.24
C LEU A 139 5.01 -3.99 -1.29
N TYR A 140 6.12 -4.47 -1.87
CA TYR A 140 6.25 -4.64 -3.29
C TYR A 140 5.19 -5.60 -3.86
N GLN A 141 4.98 -6.76 -3.22
CA GLN A 141 3.96 -7.71 -3.63
C GLN A 141 2.55 -7.14 -3.53
N PHE A 142 2.27 -6.32 -2.51
CA PHE A 142 1.01 -5.58 -2.38
C PHE A 142 0.81 -4.58 -3.53
N TYR A 143 1.83 -3.81 -3.88
CA TYR A 143 1.73 -2.87 -5.00
C TYR A 143 1.48 -3.60 -6.31
N ASN A 144 2.20 -4.67 -6.60
CA ASN A 144 1.96 -5.49 -7.78
C ASN A 144 0.53 -6.04 -7.82
N TYR A 145 0.08 -6.63 -6.73
CA TYR A 145 -1.30 -7.10 -6.61
C TYR A 145 -2.31 -6.00 -6.91
N SER A 146 -2.11 -4.81 -6.36
CA SER A 146 -3.00 -3.67 -6.59
C SER A 146 -2.97 -3.19 -8.04
N ILE A 147 -1.79 -3.06 -8.64
CA ILE A 147 -1.61 -2.63 -10.02
C ILE A 147 -2.27 -3.60 -11.01
N GLU A 148 -2.12 -4.91 -10.78
CA GLU A 148 -2.63 -5.94 -11.68
C GLU A 148 -4.13 -6.19 -11.52
N THR A 149 -4.67 -6.11 -10.30
CA THR A 149 -6.03 -6.58 -10.01
C THR A 149 -7.06 -5.50 -9.72
N CYS A 150 -6.63 -4.27 -9.38
CA CYS A 150 -7.57 -3.21 -9.03
C CYS A 150 -8.34 -2.71 -10.26
N PRO A 151 -9.68 -2.69 -10.23
CA PRO A 151 -10.47 -2.16 -11.35
C PRO A 151 -10.41 -0.63 -11.44
N ASN A 152 -10.10 0.06 -10.36
CA ASN A 152 -10.06 1.52 -10.29
C ASN A 152 -8.71 2.04 -10.81
N LYS A 153 -8.77 2.89 -11.85
CA LYS A 153 -7.57 3.45 -12.50
C LYS A 153 -6.74 4.31 -11.54
N PHE A 154 -7.38 5.18 -10.75
CA PHE A 154 -6.68 6.04 -9.80
C PHE A 154 -5.87 5.23 -8.79
N ILE A 155 -6.47 4.18 -8.20
CA ILE A 155 -5.79 3.33 -7.22
C ILE A 155 -4.60 2.61 -7.85
N ARG A 156 -4.72 2.12 -9.09
CA ARG A 156 -3.59 1.50 -9.80
C ARG A 156 -2.44 2.48 -10.00
N GLU A 157 -2.75 3.66 -10.52
CA GLU A 157 -1.74 4.70 -10.78
C GLU A 157 -1.10 5.22 -9.49
N TRP A 158 -1.89 5.36 -8.42
CA TRP A 158 -1.39 5.71 -7.09
C TRP A 158 -0.41 4.66 -6.54
N ASN A 159 -0.73 3.38 -6.65
CA ASN A 159 0.16 2.31 -6.19
C ASN A 159 1.40 2.18 -7.09
N GLN A 160 1.26 2.42 -8.40
CA GLN A 160 2.42 2.49 -9.31
C GLN A 160 3.35 3.65 -8.94
N LEU A 161 2.80 4.83 -8.66
CA LEU A 161 3.59 5.97 -8.20
C LEU A 161 4.33 5.66 -6.89
N ASN A 162 3.64 5.05 -5.91
CA ASN A 162 4.27 4.68 -4.65
C ASN A 162 5.41 3.65 -4.84
N LEU A 163 5.23 2.67 -5.72
CA LEU A 163 6.28 1.71 -6.07
C LEU A 163 7.48 2.41 -6.72
N ASN A 164 7.24 3.33 -7.64
CA ASN A 164 8.28 4.10 -8.31
C ASN A 164 9.06 4.97 -7.30
N ILE A 165 8.36 5.69 -6.42
CA ILE A 165 8.99 6.50 -5.36
C ILE A 165 9.86 5.62 -4.46
N ALA A 166 9.36 4.47 -4.01
CA ALA A 166 10.11 3.54 -3.18
C ALA A 166 11.41 3.07 -3.88
N ASN A 167 11.31 2.68 -5.15
CA ASN A 167 12.50 2.27 -5.93
C ASN A 167 13.51 3.40 -6.10
N ILE A 168 13.06 4.62 -6.44
CA ILE A 168 13.95 5.77 -6.63
C ILE A 168 14.68 6.12 -5.33
N LEU A 169 13.96 6.20 -4.21
CA LEU A 169 14.55 6.49 -2.91
C LEU A 169 15.55 5.39 -2.49
N THR A 170 15.18 4.12 -2.68
CA THR A 170 16.04 2.98 -2.40
C THR A 170 17.30 2.99 -3.27
N ALA A 171 17.16 3.27 -4.58
CA ALA A 171 18.27 3.34 -5.50
C ALA A 171 19.28 4.45 -5.12
N MET A 172 18.77 5.63 -4.80
CA MET A 172 19.60 6.76 -4.39
C MET A 172 20.32 6.47 -3.07
N LEU A 173 19.62 5.86 -2.11
CA LEU A 173 20.18 5.47 -0.82
C LEU A 173 21.26 4.38 -1.00
N ALA A 174 20.98 3.33 -1.77
CA ALA A 174 21.94 2.25 -2.06
C ALA A 174 23.21 2.80 -2.70
N ARG A 175 23.08 3.73 -3.65
CA ARG A 175 24.22 4.42 -4.26
C ARG A 175 25.01 5.25 -3.24
N LYS A 176 24.34 6.01 -2.38
CA LYS A 176 24.98 6.81 -1.32
C LYS A 176 25.80 5.94 -0.37
N GLN A 177 25.33 4.70 -0.13
CA GLN A 177 26.02 3.70 0.71
C GLN A 177 27.03 2.84 -0.03
N GLY A 178 27.18 3.00 -1.35
CA GLY A 178 28.08 2.16 -2.17
C GLY A 178 27.61 0.73 -2.36
N TRP A 179 26.30 0.46 -2.22
CA TRP A 179 25.70 -0.85 -2.42
C TRP A 179 25.36 -1.10 -3.90
N SER A 180 25.17 -2.38 -4.26
CA SER A 180 24.65 -2.75 -5.58
C SER A 180 23.19 -2.31 -5.71
N VAL A 181 22.93 -1.29 -6.52
CA VAL A 181 21.58 -0.73 -6.71
C VAL A 181 20.62 -1.80 -7.24
N ALA A 182 21.08 -2.62 -8.21
CA ALA A 182 20.23 -3.62 -8.86
C ALA A 182 19.64 -4.66 -7.89
N ASP A 183 20.33 -4.94 -6.77
CA ASP A 183 19.91 -5.95 -5.80
C ASP A 183 18.67 -5.51 -4.99
N PHE A 184 18.38 -4.21 -4.96
CA PHE A 184 17.31 -3.63 -4.14
C PHE A 184 16.11 -3.15 -4.95
N ILE A 185 16.22 -3.06 -6.28
CA ILE A 185 15.14 -2.55 -7.12
C ILE A 185 14.11 -3.63 -7.40
N LYS A 186 12.85 -3.31 -7.16
CA LYS A 186 11.71 -4.22 -7.29
C LYS A 186 10.88 -3.90 -8.52
N GLY A 187 10.51 -4.94 -9.29
CA GLY A 187 9.70 -4.84 -10.50
C GLY A 187 10.53 -4.57 -11.77
N ASP A 188 9.84 -4.55 -12.90
CA ASP A 188 10.44 -4.50 -14.25
C ASP A 188 9.78 -3.40 -15.12
N GLY A 189 9.38 -2.28 -14.51
CA GLY A 189 8.86 -1.13 -15.23
C GLY A 189 9.96 -0.22 -15.77
N GLU A 190 9.56 0.78 -16.56
CA GLU A 190 10.46 1.75 -17.21
C GLU A 190 11.43 2.42 -16.24
N ILE A 191 10.93 2.92 -15.11
CA ILE A 191 11.76 3.55 -14.06
C ILE A 191 12.77 2.55 -13.49
N GLN A 192 12.35 1.31 -13.27
CA GLN A 192 13.21 0.24 -12.74
C GLN A 192 14.33 -0.12 -13.73
N GLU A 193 14.03 -0.16 -15.02
CA GLU A 193 15.04 -0.37 -16.09
C GLU A 193 16.02 0.80 -16.14
N MET A 194 15.52 2.04 -16.16
CA MET A 194 16.39 3.23 -16.13
C MET A 194 17.32 3.23 -14.92
N ILE A 195 16.83 2.86 -13.75
CA ILE A 195 17.65 2.77 -12.52
C ILE A 195 18.76 1.70 -12.66
N ARG A 196 18.47 0.56 -13.28
CA ARG A 196 19.44 -0.54 -13.44
C ARG A 196 20.52 -0.23 -14.49
N GLU A 197 20.14 0.48 -15.55
CA GLU A 197 21.00 0.72 -16.70
C GLU A 197 21.87 1.97 -16.53
N ASN A 198 21.34 3.02 -15.89
CA ASN A 198 22.00 4.31 -15.80
C ASN A 198 22.91 4.47 -14.58
N LYS A 199 24.08 5.06 -14.81
CA LYS A 199 25.09 5.33 -13.77
C LYS A 199 25.15 6.79 -13.33
N THR A 200 24.34 7.68 -13.93
CA THR A 200 24.24 9.09 -13.56
C THR A 200 23.69 9.25 -12.14
N LYS A 201 23.90 10.41 -11.51
CA LYS A 201 23.49 10.66 -10.12
C LYS A 201 21.99 10.44 -9.88
N ASP A 202 21.18 10.77 -10.86
CA ASP A 202 19.72 10.71 -10.84
C ASP A 202 19.13 9.63 -11.76
N PHE A 203 19.99 8.73 -12.29
CA PHE A 203 19.62 7.66 -13.22
C PHE A 203 18.96 8.19 -14.52
N ASP A 204 19.26 9.43 -14.89
CA ASP A 204 18.64 10.19 -16.00
C ASP A 204 17.12 10.41 -15.83
N LEU A 205 16.56 10.06 -14.65
CA LEU A 205 15.14 10.17 -14.37
C LEU A 205 14.62 11.60 -14.34
N THR A 206 15.46 12.59 -14.01
CA THR A 206 15.06 14.01 -13.98
C THR A 206 14.77 14.59 -15.36
N LEU A 207 15.14 13.90 -16.44
CA LEU A 207 14.84 14.29 -17.80
C LEU A 207 13.39 13.96 -18.18
N GLU A 208 12.85 12.89 -17.62
CA GLU A 208 11.52 12.37 -17.95
C GLU A 208 10.49 12.60 -16.83
N PHE A 209 10.94 12.65 -15.58
CA PHE A 209 10.07 12.74 -14.41
C PHE A 209 10.43 13.95 -13.53
N ASP A 210 9.70 15.04 -13.68
CA ASP A 210 9.98 16.30 -12.96
C ASP A 210 9.98 16.14 -11.42
N TYR A 211 9.20 15.21 -10.90
CA TYR A 211 9.09 14.96 -9.46
C TYR A 211 10.38 14.38 -8.85
N VAL A 212 11.26 13.77 -9.63
CA VAL A 212 12.51 13.15 -9.14
C VAL A 212 13.44 14.17 -8.49
N LYS A 213 13.43 15.42 -8.96
CA LYS A 213 14.20 16.53 -8.34
C LYS A 213 13.81 16.76 -6.87
N ASN A 214 12.53 16.57 -6.55
CA ASN A 214 12.06 16.70 -5.17
C ASN A 214 12.48 15.48 -4.33
N LEU A 215 12.42 14.27 -4.89
CA LEU A 215 12.89 13.06 -4.23
C LEU A 215 14.40 13.12 -3.90
N MET A 216 15.21 13.70 -4.78
CA MET A 216 16.63 13.90 -4.50
C MET A 216 16.87 14.74 -3.24
N LYS A 217 16.08 15.82 -3.05
CA LYS A 217 16.17 16.65 -1.82
C LYS A 217 15.78 15.87 -0.57
N ILE A 218 14.78 14.97 -0.70
CA ILE A 218 14.33 14.12 0.41
C ILE A 218 15.42 13.13 0.82
N VAL A 219 16.15 12.57 -0.13
CA VAL A 219 17.26 11.63 0.16
C VAL A 219 18.38 12.29 0.93
N ASP A 220 18.64 13.56 0.68
CA ASP A 220 19.71 14.31 1.34
C ASP A 220 19.34 14.77 2.77
N GLU A 221 18.05 14.68 3.17
CA GLU A 221 17.64 14.96 4.55
C GLU A 221 18.14 13.84 5.49
N GLU A 222 18.78 14.25 6.60
CA GLU A 222 19.37 13.32 7.57
C GLU A 222 18.41 12.97 8.72
N ASP A 223 17.48 13.87 9.06
CA ASP A 223 16.47 13.61 10.08
C ASP A 223 15.37 12.67 9.53
N PRO A 224 15.20 11.45 10.09
CA PRO A 224 14.24 10.50 9.58
C PRO A 224 12.79 10.98 9.70
N VAL A 225 12.45 11.72 10.77
CA VAL A 225 11.09 12.24 10.97
C VAL A 225 10.77 13.33 9.94
N LYS A 226 11.73 14.21 9.69
CA LYS A 226 11.59 15.26 8.69
C LYS A 226 11.55 14.66 7.28
N LYS A 227 12.34 13.60 7.02
CA LYS A 227 12.32 12.87 5.75
C LYS A 227 10.94 12.27 5.48
N GLU A 228 10.32 11.59 6.46
CA GLU A 228 8.96 11.03 6.32
C GLU A 228 7.94 12.14 6.04
N LYS A 229 7.96 13.24 6.79
CA LYS A 229 7.09 14.39 6.53
C LYS A 229 7.26 14.97 5.12
N MET A 230 8.50 15.01 4.61
CA MET A 230 8.76 15.46 3.24
C MET A 230 8.21 14.48 2.19
N ILE A 231 8.26 13.17 2.47
CA ILE A 231 7.66 12.14 1.59
C ILE A 231 6.14 12.27 1.57
N ASP A 232 5.53 12.47 2.74
CA ASP A 232 4.08 12.62 2.84
C ASP A 232 3.62 13.91 2.15
N ALA A 233 4.25 15.06 2.44
CA ALA A 233 3.98 16.34 1.77
C ALA A 233 4.24 16.30 0.24
N PHE A 234 5.07 15.40 -0.23
CA PHE A 234 5.29 15.21 -1.67
C PHE A 234 4.14 14.44 -2.34
N LYS A 235 3.42 13.60 -1.59
CA LYS A 235 2.31 12.79 -2.10
C LYS A 235 0.96 13.51 -2.06
N ASP A 236 0.84 14.58 -1.26
CA ASP A 236 -0.32 15.48 -1.24
C ASP A 236 -0.42 16.31 -2.54
#